data_cda416658bafcb4a72ce43f28f6b0897
#
_entry.id   cda416658bafcb4a72ce43f28f6b0897
#
_cell.length_a   1.000
_cell.length_b   1.000
_cell.length_c   1.000
_cell.angle_alpha   90.00
_cell.angle_beta   90.00
_cell.angle_gamma   90.00
#
_symmetry.space_group_name_H-M   'P 1'
#
loop_
_entity.id
_entity.type
_entity.pdbx_description
1 polymer ?
#
loop_
_entity_poly.entity_id
_entity_poly.type
_entity_poly.pdbx_seq_one_letter_code
_entity_poly.pdbx_strand_id
1 'polypeptide(L)'
;MNVQIEESWKTHLQPEFEKDYFRTLTEFVKSEYSQYQIFPPGKLIFNAFNLCPFDKVKVVIIGQDPYHGPGQAHGLCFSVNDGVPFPPSLVNIFKEIKADIGTDAPATGNLTRWAEQGVLLLNATLTVRAHQAGSHQNLSLIHISEPTRLALI
;
A
#
# COMPACT_ATOMS: atom_id res chain seq x y z
N MET A 1 -8.97 -15.60 11.44
CA MET A 1 -9.52 -14.21 11.46
C MET A 1 -10.19 -13.92 10.12
N ASN A 2 -11.36 -13.24 10.10
CA ASN A 2 -12.03 -12.90 8.82
C ASN A 2 -11.52 -11.54 8.31
N VAL A 3 -10.48 -11.58 7.48
CA VAL A 3 -9.92 -10.39 6.83
C VAL A 3 -10.70 -10.11 5.55
N GLN A 4 -11.13 -8.86 5.36
CA GLN A 4 -11.81 -8.42 4.16
C GLN A 4 -10.77 -8.05 3.10
N ILE A 5 -10.49 -8.97 2.22
CA ILE A 5 -9.54 -8.85 1.11
C ILE A 5 -10.11 -9.61 -0.09
N GLU A 6 -9.68 -9.26 -1.30
CA GLU A 6 -10.10 -9.92 -2.53
C GLU A 6 -9.81 -11.44 -2.46
N GLU A 7 -10.74 -12.27 -2.98
CA GLU A 7 -10.81 -13.71 -2.68
C GLU A 7 -9.59 -14.49 -3.19
N SER A 8 -9.02 -14.14 -4.35
CA SER A 8 -7.84 -14.81 -4.87
C SER A 8 -6.61 -14.60 -3.98
N TRP A 9 -6.45 -13.40 -3.40
CA TRP A 9 -5.43 -13.12 -2.38
C TRP A 9 -5.73 -13.82 -1.06
N LYS A 10 -6.99 -13.85 -0.64
CA LYS A 10 -7.39 -14.50 0.59
C LYS A 10 -6.99 -15.97 0.62
N THR A 11 -7.18 -16.67 -0.49
CA THR A 11 -6.78 -18.07 -0.64
C THR A 11 -5.30 -18.29 -0.35
N HIS A 12 -4.44 -17.38 -0.80
CA HIS A 12 -2.99 -17.47 -0.60
C HIS A 12 -2.53 -16.96 0.77
N LEU A 13 -3.20 -15.96 1.33
CA LEU A 13 -2.78 -15.29 2.56
C LEU A 13 -3.49 -15.80 3.82
N GLN A 14 -4.53 -16.64 3.71
CA GLN A 14 -5.26 -17.16 4.85
C GLN A 14 -4.35 -17.80 5.91
N PRO A 15 -3.33 -18.61 5.57
CA PRO A 15 -2.42 -19.17 6.58
C PRO A 15 -1.63 -18.10 7.36
N GLU A 16 -1.33 -16.96 6.75
CA GLU A 16 -0.66 -15.84 7.42
C GLU A 16 -1.61 -15.12 8.40
N PHE A 17 -2.89 -14.99 8.03
CA PHE A 17 -3.90 -14.35 8.88
C PHE A 17 -4.24 -15.13 10.15
N GLU A 18 -3.85 -16.41 10.21
CA GLU A 18 -4.08 -17.29 11.37
C GLU A 18 -2.91 -17.31 12.34
N LYS A 19 -1.75 -16.75 11.97
CA LYS A 19 -0.56 -16.70 12.83
C LYS A 19 -0.71 -15.68 13.96
N ASP A 20 -0.03 -15.96 15.07
CA ASP A 20 -0.08 -15.12 16.27
C ASP A 20 0.41 -13.69 16.01
N TYR A 21 1.46 -13.53 15.21
CA TYR A 21 1.94 -12.21 14.88
C TYR A 21 0.88 -11.35 14.19
N PHE A 22 0.08 -11.95 13.29
CA PHE A 22 -0.95 -11.21 12.59
C PHE A 22 -2.08 -10.76 13.52
N ARG A 23 -2.41 -11.58 14.52
CA ARG A 23 -3.36 -11.22 15.58
C ARG A 23 -2.85 -10.03 16.38
N THR A 24 -1.60 -10.09 16.86
CA THR A 24 -0.96 -9.00 17.60
C THR A 24 -0.90 -7.71 16.78
N LEU A 25 -0.51 -7.82 15.50
CA LEU A 25 -0.49 -6.68 14.56
C LEU A 25 -1.89 -6.08 14.41
N THR A 26 -2.92 -6.91 14.26
CA THR A 26 -4.30 -6.44 14.10
C THR A 26 -4.81 -5.70 15.33
N GLU A 27 -4.52 -6.21 16.52
CA GLU A 27 -4.86 -5.57 17.79
C GLU A 27 -4.17 -4.21 17.93
N PHE A 28 -2.88 -4.15 17.60
CA PHE A 28 -2.13 -2.90 17.59
C PHE A 28 -2.76 -1.89 16.60
N VAL A 29 -2.99 -2.28 15.35
CA VAL A 29 -3.56 -1.38 14.33
C VAL A 29 -4.94 -0.88 14.75
N LYS A 30 -5.81 -1.73 15.31
CA LYS A 30 -7.11 -1.32 15.84
C LYS A 30 -6.98 -0.29 16.97
N SER A 31 -6.03 -0.50 17.88
CA SER A 31 -5.72 0.46 18.94
C SER A 31 -5.26 1.79 18.37
N GLU A 32 -4.40 1.78 17.35
CA GLU A 32 -3.93 2.99 16.67
C GLU A 32 -5.11 3.79 16.05
N TYR A 33 -6.00 3.12 15.32
CA TYR A 33 -7.19 3.79 14.76
C TYR A 33 -8.15 4.34 15.80
N SER A 34 -8.16 3.79 17.02
CA SER A 34 -9.01 4.30 18.10
C SER A 34 -8.43 5.52 18.81
N GLN A 35 -7.12 5.72 18.76
CA GLN A 35 -6.39 6.74 19.51
C GLN A 35 -5.85 7.87 18.65
N TYR A 36 -5.56 7.60 17.38
CA TYR A 36 -4.88 8.52 16.48
C TYR A 36 -5.58 8.60 15.12
N GLN A 37 -5.26 9.65 14.39
CA GLN A 37 -5.61 9.72 12.97
C GLN A 37 -4.61 8.89 12.16
N ILE A 38 -5.10 7.83 11.55
CA ILE A 38 -4.29 6.86 10.78
C ILE A 38 -4.69 6.91 9.31
N PHE A 39 -3.71 6.77 8.42
CA PHE A 39 -3.90 6.64 6.98
C PHE A 39 -3.36 5.33 6.43
N PRO A 40 -3.96 4.81 5.35
CA PRO A 40 -5.24 5.21 4.74
C PRO A 40 -6.43 4.90 5.67
N PRO A 41 -7.67 5.32 5.33
CA PRO A 41 -8.87 4.86 6.04
C PRO A 41 -8.92 3.33 6.12
N GLY A 42 -9.36 2.76 7.25
CA GLY A 42 -9.28 1.32 7.54
C GLY A 42 -9.80 0.40 6.44
N LYS A 43 -10.89 0.80 5.76
CA LYS A 43 -11.47 0.07 4.61
C LYS A 43 -10.55 0.01 3.37
N LEU A 44 -9.51 0.84 3.31
CA LEU A 44 -8.57 0.95 2.20
C LEU A 44 -7.19 0.35 2.48
N ILE A 45 -6.97 -0.25 3.66
CA ILE A 45 -5.67 -0.86 4.01
C ILE A 45 -5.24 -1.90 2.97
N PHE A 46 -6.18 -2.73 2.48
CA PHE A 46 -5.92 -3.78 1.50
C PHE A 46 -6.31 -3.40 0.06
N ASN A 47 -6.42 -2.10 -0.23
CA ASN A 47 -6.91 -1.63 -1.53
C ASN A 47 -6.04 -2.08 -2.71
N ALA A 48 -4.71 -2.19 -2.54
CA ALA A 48 -3.81 -2.71 -3.56
C ALA A 48 -4.18 -4.14 -4.00
N PHE A 49 -4.53 -4.98 -3.04
CA PHE A 49 -4.97 -6.36 -3.29
C PHE A 49 -6.37 -6.41 -3.91
N ASN A 50 -7.28 -5.54 -3.43
CA ASN A 50 -8.66 -5.51 -3.92
C ASN A 50 -8.77 -5.04 -5.37
N LEU A 51 -7.88 -4.15 -5.82
CA LEU A 51 -7.87 -3.61 -7.18
C LEU A 51 -7.02 -4.42 -8.17
N CYS A 52 -6.13 -5.27 -7.67
CA CYS A 52 -5.27 -6.12 -8.48
C CYS A 52 -5.32 -7.57 -7.97
N PRO A 53 -6.29 -8.40 -8.44
CA PRO A 53 -6.39 -9.82 -8.08
C PRO A 53 -5.10 -10.58 -8.32
N PHE A 54 -4.84 -11.62 -7.53
CA PHE A 54 -3.59 -12.38 -7.55
C PHE A 54 -3.21 -12.89 -8.94
N ASP A 55 -4.17 -13.48 -9.64
CA ASP A 55 -3.99 -14.04 -11.00
C ASP A 55 -3.89 -12.97 -12.10
N LYS A 56 -4.14 -11.69 -11.78
CA LYS A 56 -3.99 -10.56 -12.71
C LYS A 56 -2.69 -9.79 -12.55
N VAL A 57 -1.89 -10.09 -11.52
CA VAL A 57 -0.63 -9.40 -11.28
C VAL A 57 0.35 -9.61 -12.42
N LYS A 58 0.81 -8.51 -13.00
CA LYS A 58 1.85 -8.47 -14.06
C LYS A 58 3.13 -7.82 -13.56
N VAL A 59 3.00 -6.81 -12.70
CA VAL A 59 4.11 -6.03 -12.15
C VAL A 59 3.84 -5.78 -10.68
N VAL A 60 4.87 -5.85 -9.85
CA VAL A 60 4.81 -5.50 -8.42
C VAL A 60 5.69 -4.28 -8.19
N ILE A 61 5.10 -3.23 -7.64
CA ILE A 61 5.81 -2.03 -7.18
C ILE A 61 5.63 -1.94 -5.68
N ILE A 62 6.75 -1.87 -4.94
CA ILE A 62 6.73 -1.76 -3.48
C ILE A 62 7.19 -0.38 -3.07
N GLY A 63 6.29 0.38 -2.45
CA GLY A 63 6.59 1.62 -1.75
C GLY A 63 7.01 1.36 -0.30
N GLN A 64 7.37 2.40 0.43
CA GLN A 64 7.79 2.30 1.83
C GLN A 64 6.58 2.30 2.76
N ASP A 65 5.94 3.43 2.94
CA ASP A 65 4.76 3.64 3.77
C ASP A 65 3.75 4.57 3.08
N PRO A 66 2.50 4.64 3.54
CA PRO A 66 1.51 5.54 2.95
C PRO A 66 1.90 7.01 3.16
N TYR A 67 1.40 7.88 2.29
CA TYR A 67 1.46 9.32 2.55
C TYR A 67 0.73 9.65 3.85
N HIS A 68 1.35 10.51 4.66
CA HIS A 68 0.85 10.86 6.00
C HIS A 68 0.06 12.17 6.06
N GLY A 69 -0.18 12.81 4.93
CA GLY A 69 -1.03 13.99 4.82
C GLY A 69 -2.51 13.62 4.67
N PRO A 70 -3.43 14.46 5.21
CA PRO A 70 -4.87 14.23 5.09
C PRO A 70 -5.32 14.12 3.63
N GLY A 71 -6.17 13.12 3.34
CA GLY A 71 -6.75 12.92 2.03
C GLY A 71 -5.81 12.39 0.94
N GLN A 72 -4.54 12.13 1.22
CA GLN A 72 -3.57 11.64 0.24
C GLN A 72 -3.68 10.14 0.00
N ALA A 73 -3.38 9.33 1.03
CA ALA A 73 -3.31 7.88 0.92
C ALA A 73 -4.68 7.21 0.76
N HIS A 74 -4.75 6.26 -0.17
CA HIS A 74 -5.92 5.43 -0.39
C HIS A 74 -5.60 3.93 -0.60
N GLY A 75 -4.45 3.48 -0.08
CA GLY A 75 -4.06 2.08 -0.06
C GLY A 75 -3.30 1.58 -1.28
N LEU A 76 -2.84 2.48 -2.16
CA LEU A 76 -1.92 2.19 -3.27
C LEU A 76 -0.64 3.00 -3.08
N CYS A 77 0.53 2.35 -3.18
CA CYS A 77 1.79 3.08 -3.07
C CYS A 77 1.94 4.13 -4.17
N PHE A 78 2.56 5.27 -3.83
CA PHE A 78 2.77 6.45 -4.68
C PHE A 78 1.50 7.16 -5.16
N SER A 79 0.33 6.57 -5.02
CA SER A 79 -0.94 7.09 -5.48
C SER A 79 -1.58 8.06 -4.48
N VAL A 80 -2.24 9.08 -5.00
CA VAL A 80 -3.06 10.01 -4.21
C VAL A 80 -4.49 10.04 -4.75
N ASN A 81 -5.44 10.46 -3.89
CA ASN A 81 -6.82 10.67 -4.32
C ASN A 81 -6.91 11.76 -5.40
N ASP A 82 -7.99 11.70 -6.19
CA ASP A 82 -8.28 12.72 -7.19
C ASP A 82 -8.36 14.12 -6.55
N GLY A 83 -7.85 15.13 -7.26
CA GLY A 83 -7.82 16.50 -6.79
C GLY A 83 -6.69 16.84 -5.79
N VAL A 84 -5.90 15.84 -5.38
CA VAL A 84 -4.73 16.06 -4.51
C VAL A 84 -3.51 16.42 -5.37
N PRO A 85 -2.72 17.45 -5.01
CA PRO A 85 -1.46 17.76 -5.67
C PRO A 85 -0.48 16.58 -5.64
N PHE A 86 0.29 16.40 -6.71
CA PHE A 86 1.26 15.31 -6.80
C PHE A 86 2.37 15.45 -5.76
N PRO A 87 2.56 14.46 -4.88
CA PRO A 87 3.72 14.42 -4.00
C PRO A 87 5.04 14.34 -4.81
N PRO A 88 6.18 14.79 -4.25
CA PRO A 88 7.46 14.81 -4.95
C PRO A 88 7.87 13.48 -5.57
N SER A 89 7.62 12.37 -4.89
CA SER A 89 7.90 11.01 -5.41
C SER A 89 7.13 10.71 -6.68
N LEU A 90 5.83 11.05 -6.71
CA LEU A 90 4.97 10.84 -7.88
C LEU A 90 5.35 11.77 -9.04
N VAL A 91 5.72 13.02 -8.74
CA VAL A 91 6.27 13.95 -9.74
C VAL A 91 7.50 13.36 -10.42
N ASN A 92 8.41 12.76 -9.63
CA ASN A 92 9.61 12.14 -10.17
C ASN A 92 9.28 10.94 -11.06
N ILE A 93 8.36 10.07 -10.63
CA ILE A 93 7.90 8.93 -11.45
C ILE A 93 7.38 9.42 -12.81
N PHE A 94 6.53 10.43 -12.83
CA PHE A 94 6.01 10.94 -14.09
C PHE A 94 7.07 11.65 -14.97
N LYS A 95 8.08 12.29 -14.36
CA LYS A 95 9.23 12.82 -15.11
C LYS A 95 10.02 11.72 -15.80
N GLU A 96 10.30 10.62 -15.09
CA GLU A 96 11.01 9.48 -15.68
C GLU A 96 10.21 8.82 -16.80
N ILE A 97 8.89 8.63 -16.62
CA ILE A 97 8.02 8.10 -17.67
C ILE A 97 8.06 9.00 -18.91
N LYS A 98 8.02 10.33 -18.72
CA LYS A 98 8.11 11.27 -19.86
C LYS A 98 9.47 11.20 -20.55
N ALA A 99 10.55 11.10 -19.79
CA ALA A 99 11.90 11.01 -20.34
C ALA A 99 12.14 9.71 -21.11
N ASP A 100 11.59 8.60 -20.64
CA ASP A 100 11.81 7.25 -21.22
C ASP A 100 10.91 6.99 -22.44
N ILE A 101 9.61 7.21 -22.31
CA ILE A 101 8.62 6.86 -23.35
C ILE A 101 7.84 8.04 -23.93
N GLY A 102 8.16 9.27 -23.54
CA GLY A 102 7.56 10.49 -24.07
C GLY A 102 6.12 10.78 -23.61
N THR A 103 5.58 9.98 -22.68
CA THR A 103 4.21 10.15 -22.20
C THR A 103 4.11 11.26 -21.16
N ASP A 104 3.23 12.24 -21.40
CA ASP A 104 2.98 13.32 -20.44
C ASP A 104 2.33 12.83 -19.15
N ALA A 105 2.58 13.58 -18.06
CA ALA A 105 1.94 13.32 -16.78
C ALA A 105 0.41 13.42 -16.93
N PRO A 106 -0.35 12.51 -16.31
CA PRO A 106 -1.81 12.56 -16.35
C PRO A 106 -2.35 13.74 -15.53
N ALA A 107 -3.64 14.05 -15.72
CA ALA A 107 -4.32 15.09 -14.95
C ALA A 107 -4.50 14.76 -13.47
N THR A 108 -4.45 13.47 -13.10
CA THR A 108 -4.64 13.00 -11.72
C THR A 108 -3.50 12.09 -11.27
N GLY A 109 -3.15 12.18 -9.98
CA GLY A 109 -2.20 11.28 -9.31
C GLY A 109 -2.81 9.98 -8.81
N ASN A 110 -4.08 9.72 -9.13
CA ASN A 110 -4.75 8.47 -8.78
C ASN A 110 -4.32 7.34 -9.73
N LEU A 111 -3.60 6.35 -9.20
CA LEU A 111 -3.03 5.24 -9.96
C LEU A 111 -3.93 4.00 -9.99
N THR A 112 -5.19 4.11 -9.61
CA THR A 112 -6.17 3.00 -9.69
C THR A 112 -6.17 2.35 -11.07
N ARG A 113 -6.07 3.14 -12.14
CA ARG A 113 -5.99 2.64 -13.52
C ARG A 113 -4.77 1.75 -13.78
N TRP A 114 -3.67 1.91 -13.02
CA TRP A 114 -2.52 1.00 -13.12
C TRP A 114 -2.81 -0.31 -12.40
N ALA A 115 -3.40 -0.24 -11.21
CA ALA A 115 -3.78 -1.42 -10.44
C ALA A 115 -4.75 -2.32 -11.23
N GLU A 116 -5.75 -1.74 -11.88
CA GLU A 116 -6.72 -2.45 -12.72
C GLU A 116 -6.10 -3.12 -13.97
N GLN A 117 -4.93 -2.67 -14.39
CA GLN A 117 -4.16 -3.27 -15.49
C GLN A 117 -3.17 -4.35 -15.05
N GLY A 118 -3.09 -4.65 -13.76
CA GLY A 118 -2.25 -5.69 -13.20
C GLY A 118 -0.97 -5.18 -12.53
N VAL A 119 -0.91 -3.91 -12.13
CA VAL A 119 0.19 -3.38 -11.32
C VAL A 119 -0.19 -3.45 -9.84
N LEU A 120 0.44 -4.34 -9.08
CA LEU A 120 0.27 -4.40 -7.63
C LEU A 120 1.08 -3.26 -6.99
N LEU A 121 0.38 -2.21 -6.55
CA LEU A 121 0.96 -1.01 -5.93
C LEU A 121 0.93 -1.15 -4.41
N LEU A 122 1.88 -1.88 -3.83
CA LEU A 122 1.89 -2.24 -2.41
C LEU A 122 2.90 -1.40 -1.61
N ASN A 123 2.54 -0.96 -0.43
CA ASN A 123 3.50 -0.44 0.55
C ASN A 123 4.04 -1.55 1.45
N ALA A 124 5.31 -1.48 1.82
CA ALA A 124 5.91 -2.38 2.80
C ALA A 124 5.23 -2.26 4.16
N THR A 125 4.84 -1.05 4.55
CA THR A 125 4.02 -0.75 5.73
C THR A 125 2.68 -0.20 5.27
N LEU A 126 1.57 -0.81 5.69
CA LEU A 126 0.25 -0.52 5.14
C LEU A 126 -0.47 0.66 5.81
N THR A 127 0.02 1.13 6.95
CA THR A 127 -0.60 2.20 7.74
C THR A 127 0.44 3.19 8.26
N VAL A 128 0.02 4.43 8.54
CA VAL A 128 0.87 5.48 9.09
C VAL A 128 0.04 6.46 9.92
N ARG A 129 0.61 7.02 11.00
CA ARG A 129 -0.03 8.13 11.74
C ARG A 129 0.04 9.42 10.93
N ALA A 130 -1.00 10.24 11.05
CA ALA A 130 -1.03 11.57 10.45
C ALA A 130 0.23 12.36 10.83
N HIS A 131 0.87 12.98 9.83
CA HIS A 131 2.07 13.81 9.97
C HIS A 131 3.32 13.13 10.57
N GLN A 132 3.33 11.78 10.67
CA GLN A 132 4.43 11.02 11.26
C GLN A 132 4.90 9.91 10.30
N ALA A 133 5.66 10.29 9.28
CA ALA A 133 6.25 9.33 8.34
C ALA A 133 7.00 8.20 9.08
N GLY A 134 6.83 6.97 8.63
CA GLY A 134 7.50 5.80 9.21
C GLY A 134 7.04 5.40 10.61
N SER A 135 5.97 6.00 11.15
CA SER A 135 5.48 5.69 12.51
C SER A 135 5.14 4.23 12.77
N HIS A 136 4.83 3.45 11.71
CA HIS A 136 4.50 2.03 11.79
C HIS A 136 5.55 1.12 11.11
N GLN A 137 6.74 1.63 10.76
CA GLN A 137 7.75 0.85 10.02
C GLN A 137 8.20 -0.44 10.72
N ASN A 138 8.29 -0.45 12.04
CA ASN A 138 8.70 -1.63 12.80
C ASN A 138 7.59 -2.70 12.94
N LEU A 139 6.43 -2.46 12.34
CA LEU A 139 5.23 -3.31 12.38
C LEU A 139 4.88 -3.87 11.00
N SER A 140 5.81 -3.76 10.06
CA SER A 140 5.64 -4.26 8.70
C SER A 140 5.43 -5.77 8.69
N LEU A 141 4.47 -6.23 7.90
CA LEU A 141 4.29 -7.66 7.58
C LEU A 141 5.56 -8.31 7.03
N ILE A 142 6.47 -7.52 6.44
CA ILE A 142 7.75 -7.97 5.88
C ILE A 142 8.80 -8.17 6.98
N HIS A 143 8.69 -7.49 8.12
CA HIS A 143 9.67 -7.60 9.22
C HIS A 143 9.30 -8.65 10.27
N ILE A 144 8.08 -9.18 10.24
CA ILE A 144 7.58 -10.14 11.23
C ILE A 144 7.84 -11.60 10.81
N SER A 145 7.88 -11.87 9.54
CA SER A 145 8.42 -13.13 9.01
C SER A 145 9.91 -12.94 8.86
N GLU A 146 10.73 -13.61 9.67
CA GLU A 146 12.19 -13.75 9.58
C GLU A 146 12.88 -12.98 8.43
N PRO A 147 14.13 -12.47 8.58
CA PRO A 147 14.85 -11.90 7.46
C PRO A 147 15.16 -13.00 6.44
N THR A 148 14.14 -13.57 5.87
CA THR A 148 14.27 -14.32 4.64
C THR A 148 14.70 -13.27 3.64
N ARG A 149 16.00 -13.20 3.41
CA ARG A 149 16.65 -12.48 2.36
C ARG A 149 15.74 -12.49 1.13
N LEU A 150 14.95 -11.44 0.95
CA LEU A 150 14.64 -11.01 -0.39
C LEU A 150 16.00 -10.63 -0.96
N ALA A 151 16.63 -11.57 -1.64
CA ALA A 151 17.74 -11.27 -2.49
C ALA A 151 17.25 -10.17 -3.43
N LEU A 152 17.80 -9.00 -3.26
CA LEU A 152 17.74 -7.94 -4.25
C LEU A 152 18.25 -8.56 -5.56
N ILE A 153 17.37 -8.75 -6.49
CA ILE A 153 17.72 -8.89 -7.89
C ILE A 153 17.71 -7.50 -8.49
#